data_cfee233de9ae25ee5cbe9b5b492f63da
#
_entry.id   cfee233de9ae25ee5cbe9b5b492f63da
#
_cell.length_a   1.000
_cell.length_b   1.000
_cell.length_c   1.000
_cell.angle_alpha   90.00
_cell.angle_beta   90.00
_cell.angle_gamma   90.00
#
_symmetry.space_group_name_H-M   'P 1'
#
loop_
_entity.id
_entity.type
_entity.pdbx_description
1 polymer ?
#
loop_
_entity_poly.entity_id
_entity_poly.type
_entity_poly.pdbx_seq_one_letter_code
_entity_poly.pdbx_strand_id
1 'polypeptide(L)'
;MNDSMRESLSYFGLFRRMFAVKKTVKAEKVSFGEHKDQYFLYFEPKEITSEKIIVWVHGGGWNSGTPAVFDFVGQAMCSYGYRFISIGYRLSPKNKFPVQIEDVCTGYNAAIKFLKEKNIDTSKIIISGPSAGAHLTSLLVYDRQIQNRMNVDLSGVIGFIGVGGPYSFFTKTGVFVKMLLNQLFKKDFDRTQGEPCSRIAKSSIPMLLIQSEHDGLIDYSCAELFYKRAVELGIPSELYSVEDKKNTHSWYTAGMFLEKREENKTLDKFLSWIEK
;
A
#
# COMPACT_ATOMS: atom_id res chain seq x y z
N MET A 1 1.53 12.68 -26.14
CA MET A 1 0.46 12.14 -25.26
C MET A 1 0.85 12.51 -23.83
N ASN A 2 -0.01 13.18 -23.10
CA ASN A 2 0.23 13.55 -21.71
C ASN A 2 0.07 12.34 -20.76
N ASP A 3 0.55 12.46 -19.50
CA ASP A 3 0.61 11.35 -18.57
C ASP A 3 -0.78 10.83 -18.17
N SER A 4 -1.77 11.72 -17.96
CA SER A 4 -3.17 11.31 -17.67
C SER A 4 -3.81 10.51 -18.81
N MET A 5 -3.48 10.81 -20.06
CA MET A 5 -3.99 10.06 -21.21
C MET A 5 -3.31 8.69 -21.33
N ARG A 6 -2.00 8.61 -21.03
CA ARG A 6 -1.28 7.34 -20.94
C ARG A 6 -1.87 6.46 -19.82
N GLU A 7 -2.15 7.06 -18.67
CA GLU A 7 -2.78 6.38 -17.54
C GLU A 7 -4.09 5.73 -17.94
N SER A 8 -4.99 6.48 -18.58
CA SER A 8 -6.31 5.96 -19.00
C SER A 8 -6.21 4.76 -19.95
N LEU A 9 -5.22 4.76 -20.85
CA LEU A 9 -4.99 3.65 -21.78
C LEU A 9 -4.35 2.43 -21.10
N SER A 10 -3.51 2.65 -20.09
CA SER A 10 -2.78 1.58 -19.40
C SER A 10 -3.69 0.67 -18.57
N TYR A 11 -4.79 1.19 -18.03
CA TYR A 11 -5.76 0.41 -17.26
C TYR A 11 -6.32 -0.78 -18.03
N PHE A 12 -6.63 -0.62 -19.32
CA PHE A 12 -7.17 -1.71 -20.12
C PHE A 12 -6.18 -2.88 -20.24
N GLY A 13 -4.91 -2.58 -20.50
CA GLY A 13 -3.85 -3.58 -20.55
C GLY A 13 -3.61 -4.27 -19.21
N LEU A 14 -3.62 -3.48 -18.13
CA LEU A 14 -3.44 -3.97 -16.78
C LEU A 14 -4.54 -4.97 -16.39
N PHE A 15 -5.82 -4.60 -16.54
CA PHE A 15 -6.94 -5.49 -16.18
C PHE A 15 -6.87 -6.82 -16.93
N ARG A 16 -6.60 -6.81 -18.24
CA ARG A 16 -6.45 -8.04 -19.01
C ARG A 16 -5.37 -8.96 -18.46
N ARG A 17 -4.22 -8.40 -18.04
CA ARG A 17 -3.10 -9.20 -17.48
C ARG A 17 -3.39 -9.69 -16.07
N MET A 18 -4.03 -8.88 -15.23
CA MET A 18 -4.41 -9.27 -13.87
C MET A 18 -5.29 -10.54 -13.86
N PHE A 19 -6.31 -10.60 -14.73
CA PHE A 19 -7.20 -11.76 -14.81
C PHE A 19 -6.56 -12.98 -15.48
N ALA A 20 -5.44 -12.82 -16.18
CA ALA A 20 -4.71 -13.90 -16.80
C ALA A 20 -3.70 -14.60 -15.86
N VAL A 21 -3.46 -14.06 -14.66
CA VAL A 21 -2.51 -14.64 -13.70
C VAL A 21 -2.98 -16.02 -13.23
N LYS A 22 -2.12 -17.02 -13.41
CA LYS A 22 -2.38 -18.37 -12.91
C LYS A 22 -2.23 -18.40 -11.39
N LYS A 23 -3.29 -18.79 -10.70
CA LYS A 23 -3.27 -18.98 -9.24
C LYS A 23 -2.51 -20.26 -8.90
N THR A 24 -1.37 -20.13 -8.27
CA THR A 24 -0.48 -21.22 -7.86
C THR A 24 -0.57 -21.55 -6.38
N VAL A 25 -1.04 -20.57 -5.59
CA VAL A 25 -1.23 -20.65 -4.16
C VAL A 25 -2.69 -20.31 -3.83
N LYS A 26 -3.31 -21.10 -2.95
CA LYS A 26 -4.65 -20.81 -2.43
C LYS A 26 -4.55 -19.88 -1.24
N ALA A 27 -5.19 -18.70 -1.34
CA ALA A 27 -5.28 -17.78 -0.22
C ALA A 27 -6.27 -18.28 0.84
N GLU A 28 -5.92 -18.11 2.11
CA GLU A 28 -6.82 -18.29 3.24
C GLU A 28 -7.51 -16.94 3.53
N LYS A 29 -8.85 -16.92 3.53
CA LYS A 29 -9.63 -15.72 3.86
C LYS A 29 -10.00 -15.72 5.33
N VAL A 30 -9.65 -14.63 6.02
CA VAL A 30 -9.94 -14.43 7.44
C VAL A 30 -10.70 -13.12 7.61
N SER A 31 -11.92 -13.19 8.15
CA SER A 31 -12.73 -12.01 8.48
C SER A 31 -12.31 -11.44 9.83
N PHE A 32 -12.26 -10.10 9.95
CA PHE A 32 -11.95 -9.41 11.19
C PHE A 32 -13.06 -8.44 11.65
N GLY A 33 -14.20 -8.48 10.96
CA GLY A 33 -15.39 -7.71 11.28
C GLY A 33 -16.61 -8.24 10.54
N GLU A 34 -17.76 -7.60 10.74
CA GLU A 34 -19.05 -8.06 10.16
C GLU A 34 -19.26 -7.61 8.71
N HIS A 35 -18.55 -6.55 8.28
CA HIS A 35 -18.71 -6.05 6.92
C HIS A 35 -17.95 -6.93 5.93
N LYS A 36 -18.54 -7.17 4.75
CA LYS A 36 -17.96 -8.02 3.69
C LYS A 36 -16.53 -7.64 3.27
N ASP A 37 -16.13 -6.37 3.44
CA ASP A 37 -14.82 -5.84 3.07
C ASP A 37 -13.82 -5.88 4.25
N GLN A 38 -14.27 -6.25 5.46
CA GLN A 38 -13.44 -6.41 6.66
C GLN A 38 -12.87 -7.83 6.73
N TYR A 39 -11.92 -8.13 5.83
CA TYR A 39 -11.20 -9.38 5.81
C TYR A 39 -9.77 -9.16 5.28
N PHE A 40 -8.90 -10.11 5.57
CA PHE A 40 -7.63 -10.22 4.89
C PHE A 40 -7.51 -11.57 4.16
N LEU A 41 -6.62 -11.60 3.18
CA LEU A 41 -6.16 -12.82 2.53
C LEU A 41 -4.74 -13.12 2.99
N TYR A 42 -4.51 -14.32 3.49
CA TYR A 42 -3.19 -14.86 3.81
C TYR A 42 -2.75 -15.81 2.72
N PHE A 43 -1.53 -15.59 2.23
CA PHE A 43 -0.88 -16.45 1.22
C PHE A 43 0.39 -17.03 1.85
N GLU A 44 0.49 -18.36 1.81
CA GLU A 44 1.68 -19.09 2.21
C GLU A 44 2.37 -19.66 0.98
N PRO A 45 3.64 -19.30 0.71
CA PRO A 45 4.37 -19.84 -0.44
C PRO A 45 4.58 -21.35 -0.29
N LYS A 46 4.70 -22.06 -1.41
CA LYS A 46 5.03 -23.51 -1.39
C LYS A 46 6.42 -23.76 -0.82
N GLU A 47 7.34 -22.86 -1.07
CA GLU A 47 8.69 -22.83 -0.53
C GLU A 47 8.94 -21.47 0.11
N ILE A 48 9.26 -21.48 1.40
CA ILE A 48 9.55 -20.28 2.17
C ILE A 48 11.04 -20.04 2.08
N THR A 49 11.43 -18.96 1.40
CA THR A 49 12.83 -18.57 1.25
C THR A 49 13.20 -17.38 2.14
N SER A 50 12.22 -16.75 2.78
CA SER A 50 12.41 -15.62 3.67
C SER A 50 11.48 -15.68 4.87
N GLU A 51 12.01 -15.35 6.06
CA GLU A 51 11.21 -15.17 7.28
C GLU A 51 10.42 -13.86 7.29
N LYS A 52 10.72 -12.92 6.38
CA LYS A 52 10.01 -11.65 6.29
C LYS A 52 8.59 -11.85 5.78
N ILE A 53 7.64 -11.17 6.42
CA ILE A 53 6.22 -11.22 6.07
C ILE A 53 5.83 -9.88 5.48
N ILE A 54 5.15 -9.89 4.33
CA ILE A 54 4.67 -8.67 3.70
C ILE A 54 3.20 -8.46 4.08
N VAL A 55 2.91 -7.40 4.79
CA VAL A 55 1.54 -6.93 5.05
C VAL A 55 1.22 -5.80 4.09
N TRP A 56 0.19 -5.98 3.29
CA TRP A 56 -0.13 -5.11 2.18
C TRP A 56 -1.59 -4.63 2.23
N VAL A 57 -1.83 -3.39 1.85
CA VAL A 57 -3.16 -2.79 1.75
C VAL A 57 -3.39 -2.34 0.32
N HIS A 58 -4.51 -2.76 -0.28
CA HIS A 58 -4.79 -2.49 -1.68
C HIS A 58 -5.04 -1.00 -1.99
N GLY A 59 -4.76 -0.60 -3.24
CA GLY A 59 -5.11 0.69 -3.80
C GLY A 59 -6.58 0.75 -4.27
N GLY A 60 -6.88 1.71 -5.14
CA GLY A 60 -8.21 1.87 -5.74
C GLY A 60 -8.96 3.12 -5.27
N GLY A 61 -8.24 4.22 -4.99
CA GLY A 61 -8.85 5.53 -4.68
C GLY A 61 -9.80 5.52 -3.48
N TRP A 62 -9.61 4.61 -2.55
CA TRP A 62 -10.47 4.38 -1.36
C TRP A 62 -11.92 3.98 -1.67
N ASN A 63 -12.34 3.97 -2.94
CA ASN A 63 -13.73 3.70 -3.38
C ASN A 63 -13.87 2.41 -4.20
N SER A 64 -12.76 1.73 -4.49
CA SER A 64 -12.72 0.49 -5.26
C SER A 64 -11.57 -0.41 -4.81
N GLY A 65 -11.52 -1.62 -5.32
CA GLY A 65 -10.52 -2.61 -4.97
C GLY A 65 -10.96 -3.51 -3.81
N THR A 66 -10.33 -4.66 -3.73
CA THR A 66 -10.43 -5.61 -2.61
C THR A 66 -9.18 -6.48 -2.59
N PRO A 67 -8.84 -7.17 -1.48
CA PRO A 67 -7.76 -8.16 -1.47
C PRO A 67 -7.89 -9.20 -2.59
N ALA A 68 -9.12 -9.60 -2.94
CA ALA A 68 -9.38 -10.60 -3.98
C ALA A 68 -9.10 -10.08 -5.41
N VAL A 69 -9.32 -8.78 -5.68
CA VAL A 69 -8.98 -8.15 -6.96
C VAL A 69 -7.46 -8.10 -7.16
N PHE A 70 -6.72 -7.89 -6.08
CA PHE A 70 -5.25 -7.83 -6.08
C PHE A 70 -4.58 -9.15 -5.67
N ASP A 71 -5.29 -10.29 -5.80
CA ASP A 71 -4.76 -11.64 -5.53
C ASP A 71 -3.42 -11.90 -6.25
N PHE A 72 -3.25 -11.39 -7.46
CA PHE A 72 -2.03 -11.54 -8.26
C PHE A 72 -0.76 -11.01 -7.57
N VAL A 73 -0.88 -10.01 -6.68
CA VAL A 73 0.25 -9.51 -5.88
C VAL A 73 0.69 -10.58 -4.88
N GLY A 74 -0.27 -11.23 -4.20
CA GLY A 74 0.02 -12.35 -3.31
C GLY A 74 0.64 -13.55 -4.05
N GLN A 75 0.15 -13.86 -5.27
CA GLN A 75 0.75 -14.89 -6.12
C GLN A 75 2.21 -14.55 -6.48
N ALA A 76 2.48 -13.28 -6.85
CA ALA A 76 3.83 -12.82 -7.16
C ALA A 76 4.75 -12.88 -5.94
N MET A 77 4.31 -12.38 -4.77
CA MET A 77 5.13 -12.42 -3.55
C MET A 77 5.43 -13.85 -3.10
N CYS A 78 4.46 -14.76 -3.21
CA CYS A 78 4.68 -16.18 -2.95
C CYS A 78 5.65 -16.84 -3.94
N SER A 79 5.72 -16.38 -5.20
CA SER A 79 6.71 -16.90 -6.16
C SER A 79 8.16 -16.50 -5.80
N TYR A 80 8.32 -15.44 -4.99
CA TYR A 80 9.59 -15.01 -4.38
C TYR A 80 9.80 -15.57 -2.97
N GLY A 81 8.95 -16.50 -2.50
CA GLY A 81 9.10 -17.16 -1.21
C GLY A 81 8.69 -16.37 0.03
N TYR A 82 7.96 -15.27 -0.14
CA TYR A 82 7.45 -14.46 0.96
C TYR A 82 6.03 -14.87 1.38
N ARG A 83 5.77 -14.97 2.69
CA ARG A 83 4.40 -14.92 3.21
C ARG A 83 3.80 -13.54 2.95
N PHE A 84 2.54 -13.52 2.55
CA PHE A 84 1.89 -12.28 2.15
C PHE A 84 0.50 -12.18 2.76
N ILE A 85 0.17 -11.01 3.30
CA ILE A 85 -1.16 -10.69 3.82
C ILE A 85 -1.69 -9.46 3.09
N SER A 86 -2.89 -9.57 2.51
CA SER A 86 -3.58 -8.46 1.87
C SER A 86 -4.80 -8.08 2.70
N ILE A 87 -4.81 -6.87 3.27
CA ILE A 87 -5.87 -6.37 4.16
C ILE A 87 -6.87 -5.55 3.34
N GLY A 88 -8.16 -5.84 3.52
CA GLY A 88 -9.29 -5.09 3.01
C GLY A 88 -9.77 -4.01 3.97
N TYR A 89 -10.56 -3.09 3.46
CA TYR A 89 -11.18 -2.00 4.23
C TYR A 89 -12.49 -1.56 3.60
N ARG A 90 -13.40 -1.00 4.38
CA ARG A 90 -14.68 -0.47 3.89
C ARG A 90 -14.50 0.75 3.00
N LEU A 91 -15.16 0.74 1.85
CA LEU A 91 -14.94 1.71 0.78
C LEU A 91 -15.79 2.98 0.93
N SER A 92 -15.24 4.11 0.47
CA SER A 92 -15.97 5.36 0.24
C SER A 92 -16.82 5.24 -1.05
N PRO A 93 -17.82 6.11 -1.27
CA PRO A 93 -18.28 7.20 -0.39
C PRO A 93 -19.22 6.75 0.73
N LYS A 94 -19.66 5.47 0.75
CA LYS A 94 -20.59 4.93 1.76
C LYS A 94 -19.98 5.03 3.17
N ASN A 95 -18.71 4.71 3.28
CA ASN A 95 -17.95 4.86 4.50
C ASN A 95 -16.94 6.00 4.34
N LYS A 96 -16.97 6.97 5.25
CA LYS A 96 -16.08 8.14 5.22
C LYS A 96 -14.88 7.93 6.13
N PHE A 97 -13.75 8.57 5.81
CA PHE A 97 -12.61 8.62 6.72
C PHE A 97 -13.07 9.13 8.11
N PRO A 98 -12.62 8.51 9.20
CA PRO A 98 -11.44 7.61 9.34
C PRO A 98 -11.73 6.10 9.21
N VAL A 99 -12.91 5.67 8.77
CA VAL A 99 -13.30 4.25 8.73
C VAL A 99 -12.25 3.37 8.02
N GLN A 100 -11.64 3.86 6.94
CA GLN A 100 -10.65 3.09 6.17
C GLN A 100 -9.40 2.77 6.99
N ILE A 101 -8.86 3.76 7.69
CA ILE A 101 -7.66 3.54 8.52
C ILE A 101 -7.98 2.74 9.78
N GLU A 102 -9.17 2.88 10.34
CA GLU A 102 -9.63 2.06 11.47
C GLU A 102 -9.72 0.58 11.07
N ASP A 103 -10.28 0.30 9.88
CA ASP A 103 -10.33 -1.07 9.34
C ASP A 103 -8.93 -1.63 9.07
N VAL A 104 -8.01 -0.83 8.52
CA VAL A 104 -6.63 -1.25 8.28
C VAL A 104 -5.91 -1.58 9.59
N CYS A 105 -6.07 -0.76 10.64
CA CYS A 105 -5.50 -1.03 11.97
C CYS A 105 -6.08 -2.31 12.58
N THR A 106 -7.41 -2.47 12.52
CA THR A 106 -8.08 -3.66 13.04
C THR A 106 -7.66 -4.91 12.27
N GLY A 107 -7.58 -4.81 10.94
CA GLY A 107 -7.12 -5.90 10.07
C GLY A 107 -5.66 -6.27 10.33
N TYR A 108 -4.78 -5.30 10.56
CA TYR A 108 -3.40 -5.52 10.95
C TYR A 108 -3.30 -6.28 12.29
N ASN A 109 -3.99 -5.79 13.33
CA ASN A 109 -3.99 -6.45 14.63
C ASN A 109 -4.53 -7.89 14.53
N ALA A 110 -5.59 -8.11 13.75
CA ALA A 110 -6.13 -9.45 13.49
C ALA A 110 -5.14 -10.35 12.73
N ALA A 111 -4.42 -9.80 11.75
CA ALA A 111 -3.40 -10.52 11.01
C ALA A 111 -2.23 -10.95 11.90
N ILE A 112 -1.75 -10.06 12.80
CA ILE A 112 -0.69 -10.41 13.76
C ILE A 112 -1.16 -11.52 14.71
N LYS A 113 -2.39 -11.42 15.24
CA LYS A 113 -2.97 -12.46 16.09
C LYS A 113 -3.04 -13.80 15.34
N PHE A 114 -3.56 -13.82 14.11
CA PHE A 114 -3.65 -15.01 13.26
C PHE A 114 -2.28 -15.66 13.01
N LEU A 115 -1.24 -14.88 12.73
CA LEU A 115 0.12 -15.40 12.54
C LEU A 115 0.67 -16.04 13.83
N LYS A 116 0.46 -15.39 14.98
CA LYS A 116 0.88 -15.92 16.29
C LYS A 116 0.15 -17.23 16.63
N GLU A 117 -1.16 -17.35 16.32
CA GLU A 117 -1.95 -18.58 16.49
C GLU A 117 -1.44 -19.73 15.61
N LYS A 118 -0.85 -19.40 14.45
CA LYS A 118 -0.17 -20.36 13.58
C LYS A 118 1.30 -20.62 13.97
N ASN A 119 1.79 -20.08 15.09
CA ASN A 119 3.19 -20.14 15.52
C ASN A 119 4.18 -19.60 14.48
N ILE A 120 3.77 -18.58 13.71
CA ILE A 120 4.62 -17.87 12.74
C ILE A 120 5.26 -16.67 13.45
N ASP A 121 6.59 -16.54 13.35
CA ASP A 121 7.31 -15.40 13.90
C ASP A 121 6.88 -14.08 13.23
N THR A 122 6.51 -13.10 14.05
CA THR A 122 6.04 -11.78 13.63
C THR A 122 7.07 -10.68 13.88
N SER A 123 8.33 -11.01 14.06
CA SER A 123 9.42 -10.05 14.35
C SER A 123 9.99 -9.38 13.09
N LYS A 124 9.61 -9.83 11.87
CA LYS A 124 10.17 -9.34 10.61
C LYS A 124 9.07 -8.98 9.59
N ILE A 125 8.27 -7.96 9.90
CA ILE A 125 7.16 -7.51 9.07
C ILE A 125 7.57 -6.30 8.25
N ILE A 126 7.24 -6.32 6.95
CA ILE A 126 7.29 -5.15 6.08
C ILE A 126 5.87 -4.76 5.72
N ILE A 127 5.51 -3.51 5.98
CA ILE A 127 4.20 -2.95 5.63
C ILE A 127 4.31 -2.23 4.30
N SER A 128 3.38 -2.50 3.38
CA SER A 128 3.39 -1.89 2.06
C SER A 128 1.98 -1.63 1.54
N GLY A 129 1.89 -0.80 0.51
CA GLY A 129 0.66 -0.57 -0.25
C GLY A 129 0.89 0.39 -1.40
N PRO A 130 0.08 0.30 -2.47
CA PRO A 130 0.08 1.21 -3.60
C PRO A 130 -1.00 2.28 -3.46
N SER A 131 -0.78 3.50 -3.98
CA SER A 131 -1.83 4.51 -4.13
C SER A 131 -2.59 4.78 -2.81
N ALA A 132 -3.90 4.62 -2.79
CA ALA A 132 -4.72 4.71 -1.58
C ALA A 132 -4.25 3.76 -0.45
N GLY A 133 -3.70 2.59 -0.80
CA GLY A 133 -3.08 1.67 0.16
C GLY A 133 -1.81 2.25 0.77
N ALA A 134 -0.96 2.92 -0.02
CA ALA A 134 0.23 3.61 0.49
C ALA A 134 -0.12 4.75 1.46
N HIS A 135 -1.21 5.48 1.17
CA HIS A 135 -1.76 6.47 2.09
C HIS A 135 -2.16 5.84 3.44
N LEU A 136 -2.96 4.77 3.42
CA LEU A 136 -3.45 4.13 4.64
C LEU A 136 -2.32 3.45 5.43
N THR A 137 -1.40 2.79 4.75
CA THR A 137 -0.26 2.13 5.40
C THR A 137 0.75 3.13 5.97
N SER A 138 0.94 4.30 5.34
CA SER A 138 1.78 5.36 5.93
C SER A 138 1.19 5.93 7.23
N LEU A 139 -0.13 6.10 7.31
CA LEU A 139 -0.81 6.47 8.55
C LEU A 139 -0.69 5.36 9.61
N LEU A 140 -0.88 4.08 9.24
CA LEU A 140 -0.69 2.96 10.15
C LEU A 140 0.71 2.97 10.79
N VAL A 141 1.76 3.21 9.98
CA VAL A 141 3.16 3.11 10.45
C VAL A 141 3.66 4.37 11.14
N TYR A 142 3.18 5.56 10.76
CA TYR A 142 3.78 6.82 11.21
C TYR A 142 2.85 7.76 11.99
N ASP A 143 1.53 7.49 12.07
CA ASP A 143 0.62 8.29 12.89
C ASP A 143 0.48 7.72 14.32
N ARG A 144 1.22 8.30 15.27
CA ARG A 144 1.19 7.90 16.68
C ARG A 144 -0.20 7.99 17.32
N GLN A 145 -1.03 8.95 16.92
CA GLN A 145 -2.36 9.10 17.50
C GLN A 145 -3.28 7.96 17.08
N ILE A 146 -3.21 7.55 15.80
CA ILE A 146 -3.96 6.40 15.30
C ILE A 146 -3.46 5.11 15.97
N GLN A 147 -2.13 4.91 16.06
CA GLN A 147 -1.55 3.73 16.70
C GLN A 147 -2.05 3.58 18.14
N ASN A 148 -1.98 4.65 18.92
CA ASN A 148 -2.42 4.64 20.33
C ASN A 148 -3.94 4.38 20.44
N ARG A 149 -4.77 5.04 19.61
CA ARG A 149 -6.22 4.88 19.63
C ARG A 149 -6.65 3.46 19.25
N MET A 150 -5.96 2.84 18.33
CA MET A 150 -6.30 1.52 17.78
C MET A 150 -5.48 0.37 18.39
N ASN A 151 -4.65 0.66 19.40
CA ASN A 151 -3.76 -0.31 20.06
C ASN A 151 -2.91 -1.11 19.05
N VAL A 152 -2.29 -0.40 18.10
CA VAL A 152 -1.45 -1.03 17.08
C VAL A 152 -0.05 -1.28 17.64
N ASP A 153 0.37 -2.55 17.65
CA ASP A 153 1.73 -2.95 18.00
C ASP A 153 2.60 -3.13 16.74
N LEU A 154 3.55 -2.22 16.56
CA LEU A 154 4.50 -2.25 15.44
C LEU A 154 5.88 -2.80 15.83
N SER A 155 6.03 -3.45 16.99
CA SER A 155 7.32 -3.93 17.49
C SER A 155 8.03 -4.90 16.53
N GLY A 156 7.27 -5.66 15.76
CA GLY A 156 7.81 -6.56 14.72
C GLY A 156 7.97 -5.92 13.33
N VAL A 157 7.64 -4.64 13.17
CA VAL A 157 7.74 -3.97 11.85
C VAL A 157 9.14 -3.46 11.64
N ILE A 158 9.79 -3.98 10.60
CA ILE A 158 11.18 -3.66 10.24
C ILE A 158 11.29 -2.74 9.02
N GLY A 159 10.19 -2.41 8.35
CA GLY A 159 10.21 -1.53 7.19
C GLY A 159 8.84 -1.17 6.63
N PHE A 160 8.82 -0.06 5.90
CA PHE A 160 7.66 0.44 5.16
C PHE A 160 8.02 0.69 3.69
N ILE A 161 7.19 0.24 2.77
CA ILE A 161 7.31 0.56 1.33
C ILE A 161 6.02 1.17 0.83
N GLY A 162 6.05 2.44 0.48
CA GLY A 162 4.91 3.12 -0.14
C GLY A 162 5.11 3.36 -1.62
N VAL A 163 4.14 2.96 -2.45
CA VAL A 163 4.23 3.05 -3.91
C VAL A 163 3.14 3.95 -4.45
N GLY A 164 3.51 5.10 -5.02
CA GLY A 164 2.56 6.04 -5.65
C GLY A 164 1.51 6.62 -4.72
N GLY A 165 1.88 6.90 -3.47
CA GLY A 165 0.93 7.33 -2.44
C GLY A 165 0.59 8.81 -2.49
N PRO A 166 -0.68 9.19 -2.28
CA PRO A 166 -1.09 10.58 -2.04
C PRO A 166 -0.79 10.97 -0.59
N TYR A 167 0.48 11.25 -0.29
CA TYR A 167 0.95 11.57 1.06
C TYR A 167 0.66 12.99 1.49
N SER A 168 0.38 13.90 0.53
CA SER A 168 -0.14 15.25 0.80
C SER A 168 -1.36 15.55 -0.05
N PHE A 169 -2.33 16.25 0.54
CA PHE A 169 -3.55 16.69 -0.14
C PHE A 169 -3.48 18.17 -0.55
N PHE A 170 -2.40 18.85 -0.17
CA PHE A 170 -2.18 20.28 -0.39
C PHE A 170 -1.13 20.58 -1.48
N THR A 171 -0.56 19.53 -2.10
CA THR A 171 0.27 19.64 -3.29
C THR A 171 -0.59 19.75 -4.55
N LYS A 172 0.07 19.83 -5.72
CA LYS A 172 -0.64 19.83 -7.01
C LYS A 172 -1.49 18.58 -7.15
N THR A 173 -2.80 18.75 -7.14
CA THR A 173 -3.77 17.65 -7.15
C THR A 173 -4.69 17.78 -8.36
N GLY A 174 -4.75 16.73 -9.19
CA GLY A 174 -5.63 16.66 -10.36
C GLY A 174 -7.12 16.63 -9.97
N VAL A 175 -8.01 16.99 -10.91
CA VAL A 175 -9.46 17.04 -10.68
C VAL A 175 -10.01 15.68 -10.22
N PHE A 176 -9.54 14.60 -10.81
CA PHE A 176 -9.96 13.24 -10.46
C PHE A 176 -9.61 12.89 -9.01
N VAL A 177 -8.39 13.19 -8.56
CA VAL A 177 -7.98 12.94 -7.17
C VAL A 177 -8.74 13.83 -6.20
N LYS A 178 -9.02 15.10 -6.55
CA LYS A 178 -9.90 15.98 -5.75
C LYS A 178 -11.30 15.38 -5.58
N MET A 179 -11.87 14.79 -6.63
CA MET A 179 -13.15 14.09 -6.55
C MET A 179 -13.10 12.91 -5.58
N LEU A 180 -12.05 12.09 -5.65
CA LEU A 180 -11.84 10.96 -4.73
C LEU A 180 -11.69 11.42 -3.27
N LEU A 181 -10.96 12.50 -3.01
CA LEU A 181 -10.84 13.10 -1.67
C LEU A 181 -12.18 13.61 -1.15
N ASN A 182 -13.04 14.19 -2.00
CA ASN A 182 -14.39 14.60 -1.63
C ASN A 182 -15.32 13.41 -1.34
N GLN A 183 -15.06 12.27 -1.97
CA GLN A 183 -15.76 11.01 -1.64
C GLN A 183 -15.25 10.41 -0.33
N LEU A 184 -13.97 10.52 -0.04
CA LEU A 184 -13.33 9.98 1.16
C LEU A 184 -13.72 10.76 2.42
N PHE A 185 -13.62 12.08 2.38
CA PHE A 185 -13.86 12.95 3.54
C PHE A 185 -15.28 13.50 3.60
N LYS A 186 -15.77 13.77 4.81
CA LYS A 186 -16.94 14.63 5.00
C LYS A 186 -16.60 16.08 4.61
N LYS A 187 -17.61 16.87 4.21
CA LYS A 187 -17.41 18.25 3.72
C LYS A 187 -16.60 19.12 4.68
N ASP A 188 -16.91 19.05 5.97
CA ASP A 188 -16.30 19.90 7.02
C ASP A 188 -15.23 19.14 7.82
N PHE A 189 -14.70 18.04 7.29
CA PHE A 189 -13.65 17.28 7.94
C PHE A 189 -12.30 17.98 7.75
N ASP A 190 -11.57 18.16 8.85
CA ASP A 190 -10.19 18.63 8.80
C ASP A 190 -9.28 17.56 8.18
N ARG A 191 -8.94 17.74 6.91
CA ARG A 191 -8.18 16.76 6.12
C ARG A 191 -6.74 16.58 6.60
N THR A 192 -6.19 17.50 7.40
CA THR A 192 -4.88 17.34 8.02
C THR A 192 -4.83 16.12 8.94
N GLN A 193 -5.98 15.73 9.52
CA GLN A 193 -6.11 14.54 10.35
C GLN A 193 -6.01 13.22 9.57
N GLY A 194 -6.13 13.26 8.26
CA GLY A 194 -5.97 12.11 7.37
C GLY A 194 -4.80 12.26 6.40
N GLU A 195 -4.02 13.32 6.49
CA GLU A 195 -2.91 13.58 5.58
C GLU A 195 -1.59 13.05 6.16
N PRO A 196 -0.91 12.11 5.51
CA PRO A 196 0.35 11.55 6.02
C PRO A 196 1.42 12.59 6.34
N CYS A 197 1.62 13.59 5.47
CA CYS A 197 2.60 14.67 5.72
C CYS A 197 2.33 15.46 7.00
N SER A 198 1.05 15.65 7.37
CA SER A 198 0.64 16.35 8.59
C SER A 198 0.67 15.45 9.84
N ARG A 199 0.62 14.12 9.63
CA ARG A 199 0.47 13.13 10.69
C ARG A 199 1.74 12.36 11.03
N ILE A 200 2.76 12.41 10.16
CA ILE A 200 4.01 11.69 10.36
C ILE A 200 4.70 12.10 11.66
N ALA A 201 5.06 11.13 12.47
CA ALA A 201 5.80 11.30 13.72
C ALA A 201 7.14 10.56 13.65
N LYS A 202 8.10 10.97 14.49
CA LYS A 202 9.42 10.32 14.59
C LYS A 202 9.27 8.82 14.79
N SER A 203 10.00 8.03 14.00
CA SER A 203 10.01 6.57 14.02
C SER A 203 11.38 6.02 13.67
N SER A 204 11.71 4.85 14.17
CA SER A 204 12.91 4.09 13.76
C SER A 204 12.63 3.16 12.57
N ILE A 205 11.36 2.98 12.17
CA ILE A 205 10.98 2.11 11.06
C ILE A 205 11.43 2.77 9.75
N PRO A 206 12.35 2.14 8.99
CA PRO A 206 12.85 2.70 7.74
C PRO A 206 11.78 2.72 6.64
N MET A 207 11.93 3.65 5.70
CA MET A 207 10.98 3.94 4.65
C MET A 207 11.63 3.85 3.26
N LEU A 208 10.96 3.16 2.33
CA LEU A 208 11.16 3.32 0.90
C LEU A 208 9.90 3.92 0.27
N LEU A 209 10.05 5.03 -0.43
CA LEU A 209 9.01 5.59 -1.30
C LEU A 209 9.39 5.33 -2.75
N ILE A 210 8.46 4.80 -3.52
CA ILE A 210 8.61 4.59 -4.96
C ILE A 210 7.59 5.49 -5.67
N GLN A 211 8.07 6.42 -6.50
CA GLN A 211 7.21 7.38 -7.19
C GLN A 211 7.66 7.57 -8.63
N SER A 212 6.73 7.55 -9.57
CA SER A 212 7.01 7.84 -10.97
C SER A 212 6.94 9.35 -11.25
N GLU A 213 7.92 9.86 -12.01
CA GLU A 213 7.91 11.23 -12.53
C GLU A 213 6.79 11.44 -13.57
N HIS A 214 6.28 10.34 -14.13
CA HIS A 214 5.24 10.29 -15.16
C HIS A 214 3.92 9.72 -14.64
N ASP A 215 3.68 9.82 -13.33
CA ASP A 215 2.42 9.44 -12.71
C ASP A 215 1.30 10.40 -13.17
N GLY A 216 0.30 9.86 -13.85
CA GLY A 216 -0.83 10.62 -14.38
C GLY A 216 -1.90 10.98 -13.34
N LEU A 217 -1.80 10.46 -12.11
CA LEU A 217 -2.78 10.67 -11.03
C LEU A 217 -2.17 11.40 -9.82
N ILE A 218 -1.05 10.92 -9.30
CA ILE A 218 -0.41 11.44 -8.09
C ILE A 218 0.86 12.18 -8.47
N ASP A 219 0.89 13.47 -8.22
CA ASP A 219 2.03 14.33 -8.54
C ASP A 219 3.27 13.90 -7.72
N TYR A 220 4.42 13.88 -8.35
CA TYR A 220 5.70 13.48 -7.75
C TYR A 220 5.99 14.23 -6.43
N SER A 221 5.61 15.51 -6.37
CA SER A 221 5.79 16.34 -5.18
C SER A 221 5.13 15.78 -3.91
N CYS A 222 4.12 14.90 -4.03
CA CYS A 222 3.50 14.24 -2.87
C CYS A 222 4.52 13.36 -2.14
N ALA A 223 5.26 12.53 -2.88
CA ALA A 223 6.28 11.64 -2.31
C ALA A 223 7.50 12.44 -1.87
N GLU A 224 7.91 13.45 -2.65
CA GLU A 224 9.04 14.31 -2.32
C GLU A 224 8.82 15.06 -1.01
N LEU A 225 7.63 15.64 -0.78
CA LEU A 225 7.30 16.34 0.45
C LEU A 225 7.30 15.39 1.65
N PHE A 226 6.72 14.20 1.51
CA PHE A 226 6.68 13.20 2.57
C PHE A 226 8.08 12.67 2.91
N TYR A 227 8.92 12.45 1.90
CA TYR A 227 10.33 12.10 2.07
C TYR A 227 11.10 13.18 2.84
N LYS A 228 11.00 14.45 2.43
CA LYS A 228 11.63 15.58 3.13
C LYS A 228 11.21 15.62 4.59
N ARG A 229 9.90 15.45 4.84
CA ARG A 229 9.37 15.45 6.20
C ARG A 229 9.90 14.28 7.04
N ALA A 230 10.02 13.10 6.44
CA ALA A 230 10.61 11.92 7.10
C ALA A 230 12.09 12.15 7.46
N VAL A 231 12.87 12.72 6.56
CA VAL A 231 14.28 13.06 6.79
C VAL A 231 14.44 14.09 7.92
N GLU A 232 13.60 15.16 7.94
CA GLU A 232 13.58 16.15 9.01
C GLU A 232 13.32 15.53 10.40
N LEU A 233 12.51 14.47 10.45
CA LEU A 233 12.19 13.73 11.67
C LEU A 233 13.22 12.65 12.01
N GLY A 234 14.29 12.51 11.20
CA GLY A 234 15.34 11.52 11.39
C GLY A 234 14.90 10.08 11.10
N ILE A 235 13.85 9.87 10.29
CA ILE A 235 13.42 8.55 9.83
C ILE A 235 14.37 8.10 8.70
N PRO A 236 15.00 6.91 8.79
CA PRO A 236 15.79 6.37 7.69
C PRO A 236 14.92 6.22 6.43
N SER A 237 15.16 7.02 5.41
CA SER A 237 14.24 7.14 4.27
C SER A 237 14.98 7.11 2.94
N GLU A 238 14.36 6.47 1.96
CA GLU A 238 14.82 6.43 0.58
C GLU A 238 13.66 6.79 -0.34
N LEU A 239 13.90 7.66 -1.33
CA LEU A 239 12.96 7.98 -2.41
C LEU A 239 13.54 7.45 -3.72
N TYR A 240 12.85 6.50 -4.34
CA TYR A 240 13.20 5.96 -5.65
C TYR A 240 12.31 6.55 -6.74
N SER A 241 12.94 7.29 -7.67
CA SER A 241 12.26 7.86 -8.83
C SER A 241 12.16 6.85 -9.96
N VAL A 242 10.96 6.67 -10.49
CA VAL A 242 10.70 5.86 -11.68
C VAL A 242 10.62 6.80 -12.89
N GLU A 243 11.65 6.82 -13.70
CA GLU A 243 11.82 7.77 -14.83
C GLU A 243 11.16 7.30 -16.14
N ASP A 244 10.90 6.00 -16.29
CA ASP A 244 10.35 5.45 -17.53
C ASP A 244 8.87 5.84 -17.70
N LYS A 245 8.58 6.56 -18.81
CA LYS A 245 7.23 7.02 -19.19
C LYS A 245 6.19 5.93 -19.38
N LYS A 246 6.59 4.66 -19.51
CA LYS A 246 5.68 3.51 -19.55
C LYS A 246 5.12 3.15 -18.17
N ASN A 247 5.83 3.55 -17.12
CA ASN A 247 5.43 3.33 -15.73
C ASN A 247 4.42 4.40 -15.29
N THR A 248 3.20 4.32 -15.83
CA THR A 248 2.04 5.07 -15.37
C THR A 248 1.65 4.66 -13.95
N HIS A 249 0.79 5.43 -13.29
CA HIS A 249 0.37 5.15 -11.91
C HIS A 249 -0.06 3.69 -11.71
N SER A 250 -0.98 3.21 -12.54
CA SER A 250 -1.48 1.83 -12.46
C SER A 250 -0.38 0.79 -12.70
N TRP A 251 0.57 1.09 -13.60
CA TRP A 251 1.58 0.13 -13.99
C TRP A 251 2.66 -0.05 -12.93
N TYR A 252 3.28 1.02 -12.44
CA TYR A 252 4.33 0.87 -11.43
C TYR A 252 3.78 0.57 -10.02
N THR A 253 2.50 0.87 -9.73
CA THR A 253 1.90 0.59 -8.42
C THR A 253 1.35 -0.84 -8.29
N ALA A 254 0.86 -1.42 -9.40
CA ALA A 254 0.27 -2.75 -9.41
C ALA A 254 0.81 -3.62 -10.55
N GLY A 255 0.98 -3.07 -11.75
CA GLY A 255 1.41 -3.80 -12.94
C GLY A 255 2.82 -4.39 -12.82
N MET A 256 3.70 -3.81 -12.01
CA MET A 256 5.03 -4.36 -11.77
C MET A 256 5.00 -5.81 -11.28
N PHE A 257 3.99 -6.21 -10.51
CA PHE A 257 3.83 -7.58 -10.01
C PHE A 257 3.34 -8.59 -11.08
N LEU A 258 3.06 -8.11 -12.30
CA LEU A 258 2.73 -8.93 -13.47
C LEU A 258 3.93 -9.17 -14.39
N GLU A 259 5.09 -8.69 -14.01
CA GLU A 259 6.34 -8.78 -14.76
C GLU A 259 7.39 -9.57 -13.99
N LYS A 260 8.44 -9.98 -14.67
CA LYS A 260 9.57 -10.63 -14.03
C LYS A 260 10.51 -9.59 -13.43
N ARG A 261 11.18 -9.94 -12.35
CA ARG A 261 12.13 -9.07 -11.65
C ARG A 261 13.22 -8.52 -12.60
N GLU A 262 13.75 -9.37 -13.46
CA GLU A 262 14.84 -9.04 -14.38
C GLU A 262 14.41 -8.06 -15.48
N GLU A 263 13.12 -7.97 -15.74
CA GLU A 263 12.52 -7.11 -16.78
C GLU A 263 11.97 -5.80 -16.21
N ASN A 264 11.84 -5.68 -14.87
CA ASN A 264 11.20 -4.54 -14.21
C ASN A 264 12.05 -3.97 -13.06
N LYS A 265 12.73 -2.85 -13.33
CA LYS A 265 13.59 -2.17 -12.35
C LYS A 265 12.86 -1.71 -11.09
N THR A 266 11.56 -1.40 -11.19
CA THR A 266 10.74 -0.98 -10.04
C THR A 266 10.46 -2.17 -9.13
N LEU A 267 10.13 -3.31 -9.71
CA LEU A 267 9.95 -4.57 -8.95
C LEU A 267 11.29 -5.03 -8.36
N ASP A 268 12.39 -4.95 -9.11
CA ASP A 268 13.70 -5.28 -8.58
C ASP A 268 14.08 -4.36 -7.41
N LYS A 269 13.83 -3.06 -7.50
CA LYS A 269 14.05 -2.12 -6.39
C LYS A 269 13.21 -2.47 -5.17
N PHE A 270 11.92 -2.81 -5.36
CA PHE A 270 11.01 -3.22 -4.31
C PHE A 270 11.53 -4.48 -3.58
N LEU A 271 11.88 -5.52 -4.33
CA LEU A 271 12.38 -6.79 -3.77
C LEU A 271 13.76 -6.64 -3.14
N SER A 272 14.71 -5.97 -3.80
CA SER A 272 16.07 -5.73 -3.26
C SER A 272 16.04 -4.93 -1.95
N TRP A 273 15.05 -4.05 -1.76
CA TRP A 273 14.89 -3.34 -0.50
C TRP A 273 14.35 -4.25 0.63
N ILE A 274 13.44 -5.16 0.28
CA ILE A 274 12.95 -6.19 1.22
C ILE A 274 14.09 -7.11 1.66
N GLU A 275 15.01 -7.43 0.78
CA GLU A 275 16.12 -8.37 1.02
C GLU A 275 17.20 -7.82 1.98
N LYS A 276 17.34 -6.50 2.12
CA LYS A 276 18.24 -5.86 3.10
C LYS A 276 17.87 -6.21 4.53
#